data_b81d31bf0939be4c9a49bd712131835a
#
_entry.id   b81d31bf0939be4c9a49bd712131835a
#
_cell.length_a   1.000
_cell.length_b   1.000
_cell.length_c   1.000
_cell.angle_alpha   90.00
_cell.angle_beta   90.00
_cell.angle_gamma   90.00
#
_symmetry.space_group_name_H-M   'P 1'
#
loop_
_entity.id
_entity.type
_entity.pdbx_description
1 polymer ?
#
loop_
_entity_poly.entity_id
_entity_poly.type
_entity_poly.pdbx_seq_one_letter_code
_entity_poly.pdbx_strand_id
1 'polypeptide(L)'
;MKILVVDDSEAFRRVMTELLLRAGYREVTEAGGFDEALEAYSRDHPEIVFVDMVLPGRSGVDLTKEIMSADPKAKIIAMSSVINKAMIRQSLEAGAKDFLLKPTNELALSSVLTLWSG
;
A
#
# COMPACT_ATOMS: atom_id res chain seq x y z
N MET A 1 -5.04 9.26 -11.49
CA MET A 1 -4.70 7.97 -10.85
C MET A 1 -5.14 8.00 -9.41
N LYS A 2 -5.89 6.99 -8.98
CA LYS A 2 -6.33 6.85 -7.59
C LYS A 2 -5.36 5.96 -6.82
N ILE A 3 -4.98 6.40 -5.63
CA ILE A 3 -4.05 5.68 -4.75
C ILE A 3 -4.71 5.47 -3.39
N LEU A 4 -4.55 4.27 -2.85
CA LEU A 4 -5.01 3.94 -1.50
C LEU A 4 -3.79 3.70 -0.61
N VAL A 5 -3.77 4.32 0.56
CA VAL A 5 -2.72 4.12 1.57
C VAL A 5 -3.34 3.45 2.80
N VAL A 6 -2.87 2.26 3.13
CA VAL A 6 -3.36 1.48 4.27
C VAL A 6 -2.28 1.39 5.34
N ASP A 7 -2.54 2.00 6.48
CA ASP A 7 -1.63 2.00 7.63
C ASP A 7 -2.43 2.40 8.86
N ASP A 8 -2.19 1.77 10.00
CA ASP A 8 -2.90 2.12 11.23
C ASP A 8 -2.43 3.43 11.86
N SER A 9 -1.27 3.94 11.44
CA SER A 9 -0.76 5.22 11.91
C SER A 9 -1.31 6.37 11.07
N GLU A 10 -2.18 7.18 11.66
CA GLU A 10 -2.71 8.38 11.01
C GLU A 10 -1.58 9.34 10.62
N ALA A 11 -0.58 9.49 11.50
CA ALA A 11 0.56 10.36 11.24
C ALA A 11 1.34 9.90 9.99
N PHE A 12 1.58 8.61 9.87
CA PHE A 12 2.27 8.06 8.71
C PHE A 12 1.44 8.24 7.43
N ARG A 13 0.13 7.96 7.49
CA ARG A 13 -0.74 8.17 6.33
C ARG A 13 -0.70 9.61 5.85
N ARG A 14 -0.67 10.56 6.78
CA ARG A 14 -0.59 11.98 6.45
C ARG A 14 0.71 12.33 5.74
N VAL A 15 1.82 11.78 6.22
CA VAL A 15 3.14 11.95 5.56
C VAL A 15 3.12 11.37 4.15
N MET A 16 2.60 10.17 3.98
CA MET A 16 2.47 9.53 2.67
C MET A 16 1.63 10.37 1.72
N THR A 17 0.49 10.85 2.19
CA THR A 17 -0.41 11.68 1.39
C THR A 17 0.29 12.96 0.92
N GLU A 18 1.04 13.61 1.79
CA GLU A 18 1.80 14.80 1.42
C GLU A 18 2.87 14.50 0.37
N LEU A 19 3.61 13.40 0.53
CA LEU A 19 4.61 12.99 -0.44
C LEU A 19 3.98 12.70 -1.80
N LEU A 20 2.84 12.03 -1.82
CA LEU A 20 2.11 11.72 -3.04
C LEU A 20 1.59 12.98 -3.72
N LEU A 21 1.07 13.93 -2.95
CA LEU A 21 0.61 15.22 -3.48
C LEU A 21 1.77 15.99 -4.13
N ARG A 22 2.93 16.00 -3.50
CA ARG A 22 4.13 16.66 -4.05
C ARG A 22 4.59 15.99 -5.34
N ALA A 23 4.38 14.70 -5.46
CA ALA A 23 4.71 13.94 -6.67
C ALA A 23 3.64 14.11 -7.78
N GLY A 24 2.56 14.85 -7.52
CA GLY A 24 1.52 15.13 -8.49
C GLY A 24 0.29 14.24 -8.42
N TYR A 25 0.18 13.36 -7.43
CA TYR A 25 -0.95 12.45 -7.26
C TYR A 25 -1.97 13.05 -6.29
N ARG A 26 -3.14 13.42 -6.82
CA ARG A 26 -4.15 14.18 -6.06
C ARG A 26 -5.28 13.35 -5.49
N GLU A 27 -5.51 12.16 -6.05
CA GLU A 27 -6.60 11.29 -5.62
C GLU A 27 -6.08 10.22 -4.67
N VAL A 28 -5.86 10.59 -3.42
CA VAL A 28 -5.33 9.70 -2.39
C VAL A 28 -6.40 9.44 -1.34
N THR A 29 -6.70 8.17 -1.12
CA THR A 29 -7.61 7.72 -0.06
C THR A 29 -6.78 7.02 1.02
N GLU A 30 -7.16 7.21 2.28
CA GLU A 30 -6.50 6.60 3.43
C GLU A 30 -7.44 5.59 4.10
N ALA A 31 -6.87 4.50 4.58
CA ALA A 31 -7.57 3.49 5.38
C ALA A 31 -6.71 3.08 6.56
N GLY A 32 -7.32 2.98 7.74
CA GLY A 32 -6.63 2.68 8.99
C GLY A 32 -6.57 1.21 9.35
N GLY A 33 -7.22 0.33 8.60
CA GLY A 33 -7.27 -1.08 8.91
C GLY A 33 -7.81 -1.94 7.79
N PHE A 34 -7.94 -3.23 8.07
CA PHE A 34 -8.30 -4.25 7.10
C PHE A 34 -9.67 -4.01 6.44
N ASP A 35 -10.72 -3.90 7.24
CA ASP A 35 -12.08 -3.76 6.71
C ASP A 35 -12.28 -2.45 5.97
N GLU A 36 -11.75 -1.36 6.52
CA GLU A 36 -11.80 -0.05 5.90
C GLU A 36 -11.08 -0.05 4.56
N ALA A 37 -9.95 -0.76 4.46
CA ALA A 37 -9.19 -0.89 3.23
C ALA A 37 -9.96 -1.66 2.15
N LEU A 38 -10.61 -2.75 2.51
CA LEU A 38 -11.44 -3.52 1.57
C LEU A 38 -12.60 -2.68 1.04
N GLU A 39 -13.25 -1.94 1.92
CA GLU A 39 -14.35 -1.05 1.56
C GLU A 39 -13.86 0.04 0.59
N ALA A 40 -12.75 0.69 0.91
CA ALA A 40 -12.17 1.72 0.07
C ALA A 40 -11.76 1.17 -1.30
N TYR A 41 -11.16 -0.03 -1.32
CA TYR A 41 -10.77 -0.67 -2.57
C TYR A 41 -11.98 -0.97 -3.46
N SER A 42 -13.03 -1.53 -2.90
CA SER A 42 -14.28 -1.83 -3.62
C SER A 42 -14.93 -0.58 -4.21
N ARG A 43 -14.91 0.52 -3.44
CA ARG A 43 -15.54 1.76 -3.84
C ARG A 43 -14.76 2.50 -4.92
N ASP A 44 -13.45 2.62 -4.73
CA ASP A 44 -12.60 3.51 -5.53
C ASP A 44 -11.83 2.82 -6.64
N HIS A 45 -11.61 1.52 -6.54
CA HIS A 45 -10.76 0.76 -7.47
C HIS A 45 -9.42 1.45 -7.72
N PRO A 46 -8.62 1.69 -6.67
CA PRO A 46 -7.35 2.41 -6.83
C PRO A 46 -6.38 1.66 -7.73
N GLU A 47 -5.59 2.39 -8.49
CA GLU A 47 -4.60 1.80 -9.38
C GLU A 47 -3.39 1.24 -8.61
N ILE A 48 -3.04 1.88 -7.50
CA ILE A 48 -1.96 1.44 -6.63
C ILE A 48 -2.44 1.48 -5.18
N VAL A 49 -2.09 0.43 -4.42
CA VAL A 49 -2.39 0.32 -2.99
C VAL A 49 -1.10 0.14 -2.23
N PHE A 50 -0.82 1.04 -1.31
CA PHE A 50 0.28 0.89 -0.35
C PHE A 50 -0.27 0.26 0.92
N VAL A 51 0.25 -0.90 1.30
CA VAL A 51 -0.27 -1.66 2.44
C VAL A 51 0.84 -1.92 3.46
N ASP A 52 0.65 -1.43 4.68
CA ASP A 52 1.52 -1.80 5.80
C ASP A 52 1.32 -3.29 6.10
N MET A 53 2.41 -4.02 6.17
CA MET A 53 2.36 -5.46 6.45
C MET A 53 1.99 -5.75 7.90
N VAL A 54 2.13 -4.78 8.80
CA VAL A 54 1.79 -4.91 10.21
C VAL A 54 0.57 -4.06 10.53
N LEU A 55 -0.59 -4.68 10.55
CA LEU A 55 -1.87 -4.04 10.90
C LEU A 55 -2.47 -4.69 12.15
N PRO A 56 -3.27 -3.96 12.95
CA PRO A 56 -3.96 -4.54 14.08
C PRO A 56 -4.94 -5.64 13.63
N GLY A 57 -4.95 -6.75 14.34
CA GLY A 57 -5.86 -7.86 14.10
C GLY A 57 -5.39 -8.73 12.93
N ARG A 58 -5.73 -8.36 11.71
CA ARG A 58 -5.33 -9.10 10.50
C ARG A 58 -4.15 -8.39 9.84
N SER A 59 -3.20 -9.17 9.31
CA SER A 59 -1.97 -8.63 8.74
C SER A 59 -2.17 -8.01 7.37
N GLY A 60 -1.19 -7.20 6.95
CA GLY A 60 -1.17 -6.68 5.58
C GLY A 60 -0.98 -7.76 4.54
N VAL A 61 -0.34 -8.88 4.89
CA VAL A 61 -0.25 -10.06 4.01
C VAL A 61 -1.64 -10.63 3.75
N ASP A 62 -2.46 -10.76 4.79
CA ASP A 62 -3.85 -11.23 4.65
C ASP A 62 -4.68 -10.28 3.79
N LEU A 63 -4.52 -8.98 4.00
CA LEU A 63 -5.20 -7.96 3.20
C LEU A 63 -4.80 -8.06 1.73
N THR A 64 -3.51 -8.23 1.46
CA THR A 64 -2.99 -8.40 0.11
C THR A 64 -3.63 -9.61 -0.58
N LYS A 65 -3.69 -10.74 0.11
CA LYS A 65 -4.33 -11.96 -0.41
C LYS A 65 -5.80 -11.72 -0.73
N GLU A 66 -6.51 -11.03 0.15
CA GLU A 66 -7.93 -10.75 -0.01
C GLU A 66 -8.18 -9.86 -1.24
N ILE A 67 -7.42 -8.80 -1.38
CA ILE A 67 -7.54 -7.89 -2.53
C ILE A 67 -7.18 -8.62 -3.82
N MET A 68 -6.09 -9.37 -3.83
CA MET A 68 -5.67 -10.12 -5.03
C MET A 68 -6.66 -11.20 -5.44
N SER A 69 -7.34 -11.80 -4.47
CA SER A 69 -8.39 -12.79 -4.73
C SER A 69 -9.59 -12.15 -5.43
N ALA A 70 -9.96 -10.95 -5.00
CA ALA A 70 -11.08 -10.20 -5.57
C ALA A 70 -10.72 -9.55 -6.91
N ASP A 71 -9.46 -9.11 -7.06
CA ASP A 71 -8.98 -8.43 -8.26
C ASP A 71 -7.53 -8.85 -8.55
N PRO A 72 -7.32 -9.84 -9.41
CA PRO A 72 -5.96 -10.31 -9.73
C PRO A 72 -5.07 -9.28 -10.41
N LYS A 73 -5.63 -8.17 -10.87
CA LYS A 73 -4.89 -7.08 -11.50
C LYS A 73 -4.48 -5.98 -10.53
N ALA A 74 -4.84 -6.11 -9.26
CA ALA A 74 -4.49 -5.12 -8.25
C ALA A 74 -2.98 -4.95 -8.15
N LYS A 75 -2.53 -3.70 -7.99
CA LYS A 75 -1.12 -3.37 -7.83
C LYS A 75 -0.89 -2.97 -6.38
N ILE A 76 -0.31 -3.87 -5.62
CA ILE A 76 -0.08 -3.69 -4.20
C ILE A 76 1.41 -3.51 -3.93
N ILE A 77 1.73 -2.45 -3.19
CA ILE A 77 3.09 -2.17 -2.73
C ILE A 77 3.09 -2.41 -1.22
N ALA A 78 3.81 -3.42 -0.79
CA ALA A 78 3.94 -3.72 0.63
C ALA A 78 4.86 -2.71 1.31
N MET A 79 4.54 -2.34 2.54
CA MET A 79 5.35 -1.46 3.35
C MET A 79 5.64 -2.08 4.71
N SER A 80 6.84 -1.84 5.24
CA SER A 80 7.17 -2.21 6.62
C SER A 80 8.35 -1.38 7.11
N SER A 81 8.39 -1.15 8.42
CA SER A 81 9.55 -0.52 9.09
C SER A 81 10.64 -1.53 9.40
N VAL A 82 10.39 -2.81 9.17
CA VAL A 82 11.34 -3.89 9.46
C VAL A 82 11.73 -4.58 8.16
N ILE A 83 13.04 -4.67 7.90
CA ILE A 83 13.56 -5.46 6.79
C ILE A 83 13.71 -6.90 7.28
N ASN A 84 12.86 -7.78 6.75
CA ASN A 84 12.84 -9.19 7.10
C ASN A 84 12.59 -9.99 5.82
N LYS A 85 13.52 -10.87 5.48
CA LYS A 85 13.42 -11.67 4.24
C LYS A 85 12.15 -12.51 4.19
N ALA A 86 11.73 -13.07 5.32
CA ALA A 86 10.52 -13.88 5.38
C ALA A 86 9.28 -13.03 5.08
N MET A 87 9.19 -11.83 5.64
CA MET A 87 8.07 -10.92 5.41
C MET A 87 8.03 -10.44 3.96
N ILE A 88 9.18 -10.09 3.38
CA ILE A 88 9.27 -9.68 1.98
C ILE A 88 8.77 -10.82 1.09
N ARG A 89 9.25 -12.04 1.34
CA ARG A 89 8.82 -13.23 0.59
C ARG A 89 7.32 -13.44 0.71
N GLN A 90 6.78 -13.40 1.92
CA GLN A 90 5.34 -13.58 2.16
C GLN A 90 4.51 -12.54 1.44
N SER A 91 4.97 -11.29 1.45
CA SER A 91 4.29 -10.19 0.74
C SER A 91 4.24 -10.44 -0.77
N LEU A 92 5.37 -10.82 -1.36
CA LEU A 92 5.45 -11.09 -2.80
C LEU A 92 4.64 -12.33 -3.18
N GLU A 93 4.68 -13.38 -2.37
CA GLU A 93 3.89 -14.60 -2.59
C GLU A 93 2.39 -14.32 -2.48
N ALA A 94 2.00 -13.37 -1.65
CA ALA A 94 0.60 -12.95 -1.51
C ALA A 94 0.12 -12.12 -2.71
N GLY A 95 1.03 -11.64 -3.53
CA GLY A 95 0.72 -10.89 -4.75
C GLY A 95 1.21 -9.45 -4.80
N ALA A 96 1.93 -8.98 -3.77
CA ALA A 96 2.51 -7.63 -3.80
C ALA A 96 3.53 -7.54 -4.94
N LYS A 97 3.54 -6.39 -5.61
CA LYS A 97 4.45 -6.14 -6.74
C LYS A 97 5.82 -5.67 -6.28
N ASP A 98 5.87 -4.99 -5.14
CA ASP A 98 7.10 -4.39 -4.64
C ASP A 98 7.02 -4.21 -3.14
N PHE A 99 8.13 -3.83 -2.54
CA PHE A 99 8.24 -3.63 -1.10
C PHE A 99 8.92 -2.28 -0.83
N LEU A 100 8.33 -1.48 0.06
CA LEU A 100 8.83 -0.15 0.41
C LEU A 100 9.14 -0.09 1.91
N LEU A 101 10.34 0.33 2.25
CA LEU A 101 10.75 0.48 3.65
C LEU A 101 10.17 1.76 4.25
N LYS A 102 9.62 1.67 5.45
CA LYS A 102 9.17 2.82 6.23
C LYS A 102 10.28 3.29 7.17
N PRO A 103 10.47 4.59 7.38
CA PRO A 103 9.86 5.68 6.64
C PRO A 103 10.41 5.77 5.22
N THR A 104 9.58 6.23 4.30
CA THR A 104 9.98 6.42 2.91
C THR A 104 10.32 7.88 2.63
N ASN A 105 10.79 8.15 1.44
CA ASN A 105 11.08 9.50 0.97
C ASN A 105 10.53 9.68 -0.44
N GLU A 106 10.59 10.92 -0.91
CA GLU A 106 10.05 11.31 -2.21
C GLU A 106 10.67 10.52 -3.36
N LEU A 107 11.97 10.30 -3.32
CA LEU A 107 12.70 9.58 -4.38
C LEU A 107 12.29 8.11 -4.44
N ALA A 108 12.29 7.42 -3.32
CA ALA A 108 11.89 6.00 -3.25
C ALA A 108 10.44 5.82 -3.69
N LEU A 109 9.56 6.70 -3.24
CA LEU A 109 8.15 6.68 -3.60
C LEU A 109 7.95 6.92 -5.10
N SER A 110 8.61 7.92 -5.65
CA SER A 110 8.55 8.22 -7.09
C SER A 110 9.05 7.06 -7.94
N SER A 111 10.10 6.39 -7.51
CA SER A 111 10.66 5.23 -8.22
C SER A 111 9.65 4.08 -8.31
N VAL A 112 8.99 3.77 -7.20
CA VAL A 112 7.96 2.73 -7.15
C VAL A 112 6.77 3.11 -8.03
N LEU A 113 6.31 4.33 -7.93
CA LEU A 113 5.17 4.82 -8.73
C LEU A 113 5.48 4.78 -10.22
N THR A 114 6.66 5.21 -10.63
CA THR A 114 7.08 5.17 -12.03
C THR A 114 7.11 3.74 -12.56
N LEU A 115 7.61 2.81 -11.75
CA LEU A 115 7.73 1.41 -12.15
C LEU A 115 6.35 0.74 -12.33
N TRP A 116 5.39 1.03 -11.48
CA TRP A 116 4.13 0.29 -11.41
C TRP A 116 2.89 1.03 -11.91
N SER A 117 2.99 2.32 -12.19
CA SER A 117 1.84 3.13 -12.63
C SER A 117 1.56 3.06 -14.13
N GLY A 118 2.42 2.41 -14.85
CA GLY A 118 2.23 2.25 -16.28
C GLY A 118 1.35 1.08 -16.63
#